data_e363fb4cbe1bbded3b11297dbf659040
#
_entry.id   e363fb4cbe1bbded3b11297dbf659040
#
_cell.length_a   1.000
_cell.length_b   1.000
_cell.length_c   1.000
_cell.angle_alpha   90.00
_cell.angle_beta   90.00
_cell.angle_gamma   90.00
#
_symmetry.space_group_name_H-M   'P 1'
#
loop_
_entity.id
_entity.type
_entity.pdbx_description
1 polymer ?
#
loop_
_entity_poly.entity_id
_entity_poly.type
_entity_poly.pdbx_seq_one_letter_code
_entity_poly.pdbx_strand_id
1 'polypeptide(L)'
;MPTEYYIPASAIKALELLRAHGVQMRKTTVATKGLEQFAITANTQRPATNSIDTGSHGLRSLDGTWAATDVTAPIGSFAVAMNQKLARLAFYLLEPKSDDGLTAWNYLDDVLATEGVKSYPILRKK
;
A
#
# COMPACT_ATOMS: atom_id res chain seq x y z
N MET A 1 -6.98 -13.51 -2.59
CA MET A 1 -7.18 -12.26 -1.82
C MET A 1 -6.73 -12.49 -0.39
N PRO A 2 -5.91 -11.61 0.18
CA PRO A 2 -5.50 -11.76 1.58
C PRO A 2 -6.67 -11.54 2.55
N THR A 3 -6.49 -11.91 3.81
CA THR A 3 -7.53 -11.71 4.83
C THR A 3 -7.46 -10.32 5.46
N GLU A 4 -6.28 -9.73 5.53
CA GLU A 4 -6.08 -8.39 6.09
C GLU A 4 -4.88 -7.70 5.46
N TYR A 5 -4.90 -6.37 5.46
CA TYR A 5 -3.74 -5.54 5.18
C TYR A 5 -3.39 -4.73 6.42
N TYR A 6 -2.11 -4.39 6.57
CA TYR A 6 -1.62 -3.58 7.68
C TYR A 6 -0.85 -2.39 7.12
N ILE A 7 -1.32 -1.20 7.44
CA ILE A 7 -0.81 0.07 6.92
C ILE A 7 -0.08 0.80 8.03
N PRO A 8 1.18 1.23 7.83
CA PRO A 8 1.88 1.97 8.85
C PRO A 8 1.19 3.30 9.15
N ALA A 9 1.22 3.71 10.41
CA ALA A 9 0.57 4.96 10.84
C ALA A 9 1.18 6.19 10.15
N SER A 10 2.41 6.09 9.69
CA SER A 10 3.09 7.17 8.97
C SER A 10 2.59 7.39 7.55
N ALA A 11 1.85 6.44 6.98
CA ALA A 11 1.31 6.55 5.62
C ALA A 11 0.03 7.40 5.60
N ILE A 12 0.14 8.66 5.99
CA ILE A 12 -1.00 9.55 6.24
C ILE A 12 -1.87 9.76 5.00
N LYS A 13 -1.26 10.00 3.85
CA LYS A 13 -2.00 10.23 2.61
C LYS A 13 -2.82 9.01 2.19
N ALA A 14 -2.22 7.83 2.33
CA ALA A 14 -2.91 6.57 2.04
C ALA A 14 -4.09 6.35 2.96
N LEU A 15 -3.90 6.59 4.26
CA LEU A 15 -4.96 6.44 5.25
C LEU A 15 -6.11 7.42 5.01
N GLU A 16 -5.81 8.67 4.67
CA GLU A 16 -6.82 9.67 4.37
C GLU A 16 -7.65 9.28 3.15
N LEU A 17 -7.00 8.77 2.10
CA LEU A 17 -7.71 8.34 0.89
C LEU A 17 -8.65 7.17 1.19
N LEU A 18 -8.18 6.19 1.93
CA LEU A 18 -9.00 5.02 2.29
C LEU A 18 -10.22 5.43 3.11
N ARG A 19 -10.04 6.33 4.07
CA ARG A 19 -11.14 6.86 4.87
C ARG A 19 -12.15 7.63 4.02
N ALA A 20 -11.65 8.44 3.09
CA ALA A 20 -12.51 9.22 2.20
C ALA A 20 -13.40 8.32 1.33
N HIS A 21 -12.93 7.12 1.00
CA HIS A 21 -13.70 6.14 0.23
C HIS A 21 -14.60 5.26 1.09
N GLY A 22 -14.52 5.39 2.41
CA GLY A 22 -15.35 4.60 3.33
C GLY A 22 -14.78 3.24 3.69
N VAL A 23 -13.51 2.97 3.38
CA VAL A 23 -12.86 1.73 3.78
C VAL A 23 -12.70 1.70 5.29
N GLN A 24 -13.17 0.63 5.92
CA GLN A 24 -13.10 0.48 7.37
C GLN A 24 -11.73 -0.01 7.79
N MET A 25 -11.17 0.63 8.80
CA MET A 25 -9.86 0.30 9.37
C MET A 25 -9.92 0.34 10.88
N ARG A 26 -9.04 -0.44 11.53
CA ARG A 26 -8.89 -0.39 12.99
C ARG A 26 -7.43 -0.16 13.35
N LYS A 27 -7.18 0.70 14.31
CA LYS A 27 -5.83 0.90 14.85
C LYS A 27 -5.50 -0.26 15.77
N THR A 28 -4.36 -0.90 15.55
CA THR A 28 -3.98 -2.08 16.35
C THR A 28 -3.43 -1.66 17.71
N THR A 29 -3.76 -2.46 18.73
CA THR A 29 -3.30 -2.26 20.11
C THR A 29 -2.18 -3.21 20.49
N VAL A 30 -1.88 -4.18 19.62
CA VAL A 30 -0.78 -5.13 19.80
C VAL A 30 -0.03 -5.27 18.49
N ALA A 31 1.23 -5.69 18.56
CA ALA A 31 2.01 -6.01 17.38
C ALA A 31 1.46 -7.28 16.74
N THR A 32 1.40 -7.32 15.41
CA THR A 32 0.88 -8.46 14.66
C THR A 32 2.01 -9.13 13.90
N LYS A 33 2.21 -10.43 14.15
CA LYS A 33 3.30 -11.23 13.58
C LYS A 33 2.83 -12.08 12.40
N GLY A 34 3.78 -12.65 11.69
CA GLY A 34 3.51 -13.64 10.64
C GLY A 34 2.94 -13.06 9.37
N LEU A 35 3.25 -11.81 9.07
CA LEU A 35 2.74 -11.13 7.89
C LEU A 35 3.69 -11.25 6.69
N GLU A 36 3.13 -11.10 5.50
CA GLU A 36 3.90 -11.07 4.26
C GLU A 36 4.32 -9.65 3.91
N GLN A 37 5.53 -9.51 3.37
CA GLN A 37 6.05 -8.25 2.87
C GLN A 37 6.44 -8.37 1.40
N PHE A 38 6.07 -7.38 0.61
CA PHE A 38 6.41 -7.34 -0.81
C PHE A 38 7.86 -6.85 -0.98
N ALA A 39 8.67 -7.68 -1.59
CA ALA A 39 10.05 -7.34 -1.93
C ALA A 39 10.07 -6.66 -3.29
N ILE A 40 10.56 -5.43 -3.33
CA ILE A 40 10.59 -4.61 -4.54
C ILE A 40 11.84 -4.94 -5.35
N THR A 41 11.66 -5.36 -6.60
CA THR A 41 12.76 -5.62 -7.53
C THR A 41 12.89 -4.51 -8.57
N ALA A 42 11.82 -3.78 -8.85
CA ALA A 42 11.84 -2.62 -9.74
C ALA A 42 10.88 -1.56 -9.19
N ASN A 43 11.34 -0.32 -9.19
CA ASN A 43 10.60 0.82 -8.67
C ASN A 43 10.88 2.00 -9.60
N THR A 44 9.94 2.27 -10.49
CA THR A 44 10.11 3.29 -11.52
C THR A 44 9.01 4.34 -11.43
N GLN A 45 9.41 5.59 -11.64
CA GLN A 45 8.51 6.72 -11.74
C GLN A 45 8.40 7.09 -13.22
N ARG A 46 7.23 6.88 -13.81
CA ARG A 46 6.99 7.32 -15.18
C ARG A 46 6.92 8.84 -15.19
N PRO A 47 7.66 9.53 -16.09
CA PRO A 47 7.63 10.98 -16.15
C PRO A 47 6.22 11.50 -16.39
N ALA A 48 5.91 12.67 -15.83
CA ALA A 48 4.68 13.36 -16.13
C ALA A 48 4.63 13.65 -17.62
N THR A 49 3.51 13.32 -18.26
CA THR A 49 3.28 13.62 -19.66
C THR A 49 2.39 14.84 -19.75
N ASN A 50 2.33 15.46 -20.93
CA ASN A 50 1.40 16.57 -21.18
C ASN A 50 -0.03 16.08 -21.37
N SER A 51 -0.29 14.84 -21.02
CA SER A 51 -1.62 14.26 -21.09
C SER A 51 -2.54 14.88 -20.04
N ILE A 52 -3.73 15.22 -20.43
CA ILE A 52 -4.76 15.72 -19.53
C ILE A 52 -5.12 14.68 -18.47
N ASP A 53 -5.05 13.41 -18.84
CA ASP A 53 -5.47 12.30 -17.98
C ASP A 53 -4.56 12.09 -16.77
N THR A 54 -3.28 12.44 -16.91
CA THR A 54 -2.30 12.26 -15.83
C THR A 54 -2.00 13.55 -15.08
N GLY A 55 -2.51 14.68 -15.57
CA GLY A 55 -2.19 15.98 -15.00
C GLY A 55 -0.70 16.23 -14.97
N SER A 56 -0.20 16.74 -13.86
CA SER A 56 1.22 17.01 -13.66
C SER A 56 1.97 15.86 -12.99
N HIS A 57 1.29 14.73 -12.71
CA HIS A 57 1.88 13.61 -11.98
C HIS A 57 2.38 12.51 -12.90
N GLY A 58 3.57 12.02 -12.63
CA GLY A 58 4.00 10.75 -13.17
C GLY A 58 3.37 9.62 -12.39
N LEU A 59 3.29 8.44 -12.99
CA LEU A 59 2.78 7.25 -12.32
C LEU A 59 3.94 6.38 -11.84
N ARG A 60 3.84 5.88 -10.62
CA ARG A 60 4.83 4.95 -10.07
C ARG A 60 4.44 3.52 -10.37
N SER A 61 5.41 2.73 -10.75
CA SER A 61 5.22 1.32 -11.04
C SER A 61 6.22 0.49 -10.24
N LEU A 62 5.74 -0.56 -9.60
CA LEU A 62 6.55 -1.49 -8.84
C LEU A 62 6.51 -2.87 -9.46
N ASP A 63 7.61 -3.59 -9.36
CA ASP A 63 7.66 -5.01 -9.63
C ASP A 63 8.33 -5.71 -8.45
N GLY A 64 8.04 -6.99 -8.28
CA GLY A 64 8.57 -7.77 -7.16
C GLY A 64 7.64 -8.91 -6.77
N THR A 65 7.86 -9.43 -5.56
CA THR A 65 7.08 -10.57 -5.05
C THR A 65 6.84 -10.44 -3.55
N TRP A 66 5.78 -11.08 -3.07
CA TRP A 66 5.53 -11.27 -1.64
C TRP A 66 6.44 -12.36 -1.12
N ALA A 67 7.65 -11.97 -0.69
CA ALA A 67 8.73 -12.91 -0.40
C ALA A 67 9.00 -13.17 1.08
N ALA A 68 8.90 -12.14 1.93
CA ALA A 68 9.09 -12.30 3.36
C ALA A 68 7.76 -12.70 4.01
N THR A 69 7.77 -13.73 4.88
CA THR A 69 6.54 -14.32 5.43
C THR A 69 6.47 -14.29 6.95
N ASP A 70 7.39 -13.61 7.61
CA ASP A 70 7.42 -13.55 9.07
C ASP A 70 7.74 -12.13 9.52
N VAL A 71 7.02 -11.16 8.96
CA VAL A 71 7.20 -9.74 9.26
C VAL A 71 6.17 -9.32 10.29
N THR A 72 6.56 -8.39 11.17
CA THR A 72 5.70 -7.89 12.24
C THR A 72 5.25 -6.47 11.95
N ALA A 73 3.94 -6.24 12.01
CA ALA A 73 3.37 -4.90 11.99
C ALA A 73 3.39 -4.34 13.42
N PRO A 74 3.96 -3.15 13.65
CA PRO A 74 4.05 -2.60 15.00
C PRO A 74 2.70 -2.16 15.55
N ILE A 75 2.63 -1.98 16.86
CA ILE A 75 1.46 -1.40 17.54
C ILE A 75 1.17 -0.04 16.90
N GLY A 76 -0.10 0.25 16.66
CA GLY A 76 -0.53 1.50 16.07
C GLY A 76 -0.62 1.48 14.55
N SER A 77 -0.34 0.32 13.93
CA SER A 77 -0.65 0.13 12.51
C SER A 77 -2.17 0.09 12.30
N PHE A 78 -2.59 0.37 11.07
CA PHE A 78 -4.02 0.31 10.74
C PHE A 78 -4.31 -0.97 9.97
N ALA A 79 -5.21 -1.79 10.50
CA ALA A 79 -5.62 -3.05 9.89
C ALA A 79 -6.86 -2.85 9.05
N VAL A 80 -6.82 -3.35 7.82
CA VAL A 80 -7.96 -3.36 6.89
C VAL A 80 -8.40 -4.80 6.73
N ALA A 81 -9.50 -5.15 7.39
CA ALA A 81 -10.07 -6.49 7.29
C ALA A 81 -10.80 -6.64 5.95
N MET A 82 -10.58 -7.76 5.28
CA MET A 82 -11.15 -8.00 3.96
C MET A 82 -12.54 -8.62 3.97
N ASN A 83 -13.15 -8.73 5.16
CA ASN A 83 -14.54 -9.15 5.32
C ASN A 83 -15.49 -7.96 5.42
N GLN A 84 -15.27 -6.94 4.61
CA GLN A 84 -16.11 -5.74 4.58
C GLN A 84 -16.64 -5.50 3.15
N LYS A 85 -17.64 -4.63 3.03
CA LYS A 85 -18.29 -4.34 1.74
C LYS A 85 -17.32 -3.82 0.69
N LEU A 86 -16.38 -2.97 1.09
CA LEU A 86 -15.42 -2.36 0.17
C LEU A 86 -14.12 -3.16 0.04
N ALA A 87 -14.15 -4.46 0.32
CA ALA A 87 -12.96 -5.31 0.24
C ALA A 87 -12.29 -5.27 -1.14
N ARG A 88 -13.07 -5.33 -2.21
CA ARG A 88 -12.51 -5.30 -3.57
C ARG A 88 -11.82 -3.98 -3.87
N LEU A 89 -12.42 -2.87 -3.45
CA LEU A 89 -11.80 -1.55 -3.61
C LEU A 89 -10.51 -1.48 -2.81
N ALA A 90 -10.53 -1.94 -1.55
CA ALA A 90 -9.35 -1.95 -0.71
C ALA A 90 -8.23 -2.79 -1.35
N PHE A 91 -8.55 -3.97 -1.85
CA PHE A 91 -7.59 -4.82 -2.54
C PHE A 91 -6.96 -4.09 -3.72
N TYR A 92 -7.79 -3.47 -4.54
CA TYR A 92 -7.34 -2.73 -5.72
C TYR A 92 -6.41 -1.56 -5.36
N LEU A 93 -6.74 -0.84 -4.29
CA LEU A 93 -5.94 0.31 -3.86
C LEU A 93 -4.63 -0.10 -3.19
N LEU A 94 -4.63 -1.21 -2.45
CA LEU A 94 -3.51 -1.58 -1.58
C LEU A 94 -2.47 -2.50 -2.22
N GLU A 95 -2.82 -3.22 -3.28
CA GLU A 95 -1.83 -4.09 -3.92
C GLU A 95 -0.75 -3.28 -4.63
N PRO A 96 0.53 -3.65 -4.45
CA PRO A 96 1.64 -2.84 -4.95
C PRO A 96 1.72 -2.73 -6.47
N LYS A 97 1.15 -3.68 -7.18
CA LYS A 97 1.19 -3.73 -8.65
C LYS A 97 -0.10 -3.27 -9.32
N SER A 98 -1.03 -2.72 -8.56
CA SER A 98 -2.30 -2.23 -9.11
C SER A 98 -2.07 -1.02 -10.02
N ASP A 99 -2.71 -1.00 -11.18
CA ASP A 99 -2.54 0.05 -12.19
C ASP A 99 -3.05 1.42 -11.73
N ASP A 100 -4.05 1.45 -10.88
CA ASP A 100 -4.69 2.68 -10.39
C ASP A 100 -4.76 2.73 -8.87
N GLY A 101 -3.89 1.99 -8.19
CA GLY A 101 -3.88 1.96 -6.73
C GLY A 101 -3.07 3.09 -6.11
N LEU A 102 -2.87 2.99 -4.80
CA LEU A 102 -2.11 3.97 -4.03
C LEU A 102 -0.68 4.14 -4.54
N THR A 103 -0.03 3.06 -4.98
CA THR A 103 1.31 3.10 -5.54
C THR A 103 1.35 3.93 -6.81
N ALA A 104 0.47 3.62 -7.77
CA ALA A 104 0.46 4.26 -9.09
C ALA A 104 0.25 5.77 -8.98
N TRP A 105 -0.61 6.21 -8.06
CA TRP A 105 -0.96 7.62 -7.90
C TRP A 105 -0.13 8.34 -6.83
N ASN A 106 1.00 7.76 -6.44
CA ASN A 106 2.00 8.41 -5.58
C ASN A 106 1.57 8.69 -4.13
N TYR A 107 0.55 7.99 -3.64
CA TYR A 107 0.10 8.15 -2.25
C TYR A 107 1.05 7.56 -1.24
N LEU A 108 2.00 6.74 -1.68
CA LEU A 108 3.01 6.11 -0.82
C LEU A 108 4.42 6.61 -1.12
N ASP A 109 4.56 7.69 -1.88
CA ASP A 109 5.86 8.20 -2.29
C ASP A 109 6.75 8.65 -1.14
N ASP A 110 6.19 8.97 0.03
CA ASP A 110 6.98 9.27 1.22
C ASP A 110 8.00 8.16 1.51
N VAL A 111 7.64 6.92 1.21
CA VAL A 111 8.53 5.76 1.37
C VAL A 111 9.11 5.34 0.02
N LEU A 112 8.26 5.20 -1.00
CA LEU A 112 8.66 4.60 -2.28
C LEU A 112 9.59 5.48 -3.10
N ALA A 113 9.56 6.79 -2.90
CA ALA A 113 10.49 7.71 -3.56
C ALA A 113 11.87 7.76 -2.87
N THR A 114 12.03 7.10 -1.72
CA THR A 114 13.30 7.03 -1.01
C THR A 114 14.29 6.17 -1.78
N GLU A 115 15.50 6.69 -1.98
CA GLU A 115 16.54 5.94 -2.68
C GLU A 115 16.88 4.66 -1.93
N GLY A 116 16.97 3.55 -2.67
CA GLY A 116 17.34 2.25 -2.10
C GLY A 116 16.22 1.52 -1.36
N VAL A 117 14.98 1.99 -1.45
CA VAL A 117 13.87 1.28 -0.82
C VAL A 117 13.69 -0.09 -1.47
N LYS A 118 13.59 -1.15 -0.64
CA LYS A 118 13.50 -2.54 -1.11
C LYS A 118 12.22 -3.24 -0.67
N SER A 119 11.42 -2.62 0.17
CA SER A 119 10.22 -3.23 0.73
C SER A 119 9.03 -2.30 0.63
N TYR A 120 7.89 -2.87 0.26
CA TYR A 120 6.62 -2.15 0.23
C TYR A 120 6.14 -1.93 1.66
N PRO A 121 5.66 -0.71 1.99
CA PRO A 121 5.32 -0.40 3.39
C PRO A 121 4.07 -1.10 3.92
N ILE A 122 3.17 -1.52 3.05
CA ILE A 122 1.93 -2.18 3.46
C ILE A 122 2.15 -3.69 3.51
N LEU A 123 1.82 -4.29 4.65
CA LEU A 123 1.93 -5.72 4.88
C LEU A 123 0.59 -6.39 4.67
N ARG A 124 0.59 -7.71 4.45
CA ARG A 124 -0.67 -8.45 4.30
C ARG A 124 -0.63 -9.76 5.06
N LYS A 125 -1.82 -10.23 5.43
CA LYS A 125 -2.03 -11.53 6.03
C LYS A 125 -2.79 -12.41 5.05
N LYS A 126 -2.26 -13.59 4.79
CA LYS A 126 -2.93 -14.56 3.93
C LYS A 126 -4.27 -15.01 4.45
#